data_9c8f9732cda93da4210c019eaea923b0
#
_entry.id   9c8f9732cda93da4210c019eaea923b0
#
_cell.length_a   1.000
_cell.length_b   1.000
_cell.length_c   1.000
_cell.angle_alpha   90.00
_cell.angle_beta   90.00
_cell.angle_gamma   90.00
#
_symmetry.space_group_name_H-M   'P 1'
#
loop_
_entity.id
_entity.type
_entity.pdbx_description
1 polymer ?
#
loop_
_entity_poly.entity_id
_entity_poly.type
_entity_poly.pdbx_seq_one_letter_code
_entity_poly.pdbx_strand_id
1 'polypeptide(L)'
;MASAHVPHESTAASPTAAPSLAPFAASGRRVFAIEAEGLAAVAARLDGDFSDACRLMIAASGRVVCTGMGKSGHVARKIAATLASTGTPAFYVHPGEAGHGDLGMITDADVVLALSNSGETDELLMLLPVLKRQGNKLVTMTGRPGSTLAREGDVHLDVSVPAEACPLHLAPTSSTTAALAMGDALAVALLEARGFTADDFARSHPAGALGRRLLLHIADIMHRGDEVPRIGEVMTRTPRTIEPGALAVEAAQLMETHKIGGLLVVDAGQHLVGALNIHDLLRARVV
;
A
#
# COMPACT_ATOMS: atom_id res chain seq x y z
N MET A 1 -27.43 -10.92 -84.41
CA MET A 1 -26.36 -10.88 -83.38
C MET A 1 -27.03 -10.81 -82.04
N ALA A 2 -27.10 -11.96 -81.34
CA ALA A 2 -27.78 -12.10 -80.06
C ALA A 2 -26.78 -11.81 -78.91
N SER A 3 -27.13 -10.83 -78.08
CA SER A 3 -26.37 -10.51 -76.88
C SER A 3 -26.78 -11.44 -75.74
N ALA A 4 -25.84 -12.22 -75.25
CA ALA A 4 -26.03 -13.14 -74.10
C ALA A 4 -25.97 -12.33 -72.78
N HIS A 5 -27.07 -12.43 -72.05
CA HIS A 5 -27.21 -11.89 -70.69
C HIS A 5 -26.66 -12.92 -69.67
N VAL A 6 -25.60 -12.58 -68.96
CA VAL A 6 -25.01 -13.39 -67.87
C VAL A 6 -25.67 -12.95 -66.55
N PRO A 7 -26.30 -13.83 -65.78
CA PRO A 7 -26.85 -13.44 -64.50
C PRO A 7 -25.70 -13.37 -63.44
N HIS A 8 -25.58 -12.23 -62.77
CA HIS A 8 -24.77 -12.07 -61.60
C HIS A 8 -25.46 -12.77 -60.40
N GLU A 9 -24.95 -13.91 -59.99
CA GLU A 9 -25.30 -14.49 -58.67
C GLU A 9 -24.69 -13.61 -57.57
N SER A 10 -25.59 -12.94 -56.85
CA SER A 10 -25.25 -12.23 -55.61
C SER A 10 -25.12 -13.29 -54.47
N THR A 11 -23.91 -13.66 -54.12
CA THR A 11 -23.63 -14.41 -52.87
C THR A 11 -23.86 -13.50 -51.69
N ALA A 12 -25.08 -13.58 -51.11
CA ALA A 12 -25.35 -12.96 -49.81
C ALA A 12 -24.47 -13.62 -48.73
N ALA A 13 -23.54 -12.87 -48.20
CA ALA A 13 -22.76 -13.29 -47.05
C ALA A 13 -23.70 -13.56 -45.87
N SER A 14 -23.66 -14.76 -45.32
CA SER A 14 -24.40 -15.12 -44.13
C SER A 14 -24.03 -14.18 -42.98
N PRO A 15 -24.99 -13.69 -42.17
CA PRO A 15 -24.68 -12.84 -41.04
C PRO A 15 -23.80 -13.62 -40.05
N THR A 16 -22.61 -13.10 -39.78
CA THR A 16 -21.75 -13.61 -38.72
C THR A 16 -22.53 -13.59 -37.42
N ALA A 17 -22.71 -14.75 -36.81
CA ALA A 17 -23.39 -14.88 -35.54
C ALA A 17 -22.72 -13.94 -34.51
N ALA A 18 -23.53 -13.16 -33.79
CA ALA A 18 -23.04 -12.31 -32.71
C ALA A 18 -22.22 -13.15 -31.71
N PRO A 19 -21.07 -12.69 -31.21
CA PRO A 19 -20.27 -13.46 -30.28
C PRO A 19 -21.12 -13.82 -29.07
N SER A 20 -21.21 -15.12 -28.77
CA SER A 20 -21.87 -15.61 -27.56
C SER A 20 -21.24 -14.92 -26.35
N LEU A 21 -22.02 -14.13 -25.61
CA LEU A 21 -21.59 -13.53 -24.36
C LEU A 21 -21.29 -14.66 -23.39
N ALA A 22 -20.00 -14.97 -23.19
CA ALA A 22 -19.59 -15.91 -22.16
C ALA A 22 -20.11 -15.42 -20.79
N PRO A 23 -20.56 -16.32 -19.89
CA PRO A 23 -21.05 -15.91 -18.57
C PRO A 23 -19.91 -15.21 -17.82
N PHE A 24 -19.99 -13.89 -17.68
CA PHE A 24 -18.94 -13.04 -17.09
C PHE A 24 -18.47 -13.53 -15.72
N ALA A 25 -19.40 -14.02 -14.88
CA ALA A 25 -19.06 -14.60 -13.58
C ALA A 25 -18.14 -15.84 -13.68
N ALA A 26 -18.32 -16.68 -14.71
CA ALA A 26 -17.44 -17.84 -14.92
C ALA A 26 -16.04 -17.41 -15.35
N SER A 27 -15.95 -16.38 -16.21
CA SER A 27 -14.67 -15.79 -16.60
C SER A 27 -13.96 -15.15 -15.39
N GLY A 28 -14.68 -14.41 -14.55
CA GLY A 28 -14.14 -13.85 -13.32
C GLY A 28 -13.58 -14.95 -12.40
N ARG A 29 -14.36 -15.97 -12.10
CA ARG A 29 -13.89 -17.10 -11.26
C ARG A 29 -12.63 -17.79 -11.80
N ARG A 30 -12.54 -17.94 -13.12
CA ARG A 30 -11.34 -18.50 -13.75
C ARG A 30 -10.12 -17.63 -13.52
N VAL A 31 -10.23 -16.31 -13.63
CA VAL A 31 -9.14 -15.36 -13.34
C VAL A 31 -8.65 -15.53 -11.92
N PHE A 32 -9.57 -15.50 -10.94
CA PHE A 32 -9.21 -15.69 -9.52
C PHE A 32 -8.50 -17.03 -9.27
N ALA A 33 -8.96 -18.12 -9.90
CA ALA A 33 -8.34 -19.43 -9.74
C ALA A 33 -6.88 -19.45 -10.28
N ILE A 34 -6.65 -18.87 -11.45
CA ILE A 34 -5.31 -18.80 -12.06
C ILE A 34 -4.37 -17.91 -11.24
N GLU A 35 -4.85 -16.77 -10.77
CA GLU A 35 -4.05 -15.87 -9.93
C GLU A 35 -3.72 -16.49 -8.58
N ALA A 36 -4.67 -17.21 -7.95
CA ALA A 36 -4.43 -17.92 -6.70
C ALA A 36 -3.36 -19.02 -6.87
N GLU A 37 -3.38 -19.77 -7.99
CA GLU A 37 -2.31 -20.73 -8.31
C GLU A 37 -0.95 -20.04 -8.47
N GLY A 38 -0.92 -18.89 -9.17
CA GLY A 38 0.27 -18.05 -9.30
C GLY A 38 0.85 -17.64 -7.96
N LEU A 39 0.00 -17.13 -7.04
CA LEU A 39 0.41 -16.75 -5.69
C LEU A 39 0.96 -17.95 -4.89
N ALA A 40 0.28 -19.11 -4.95
CA ALA A 40 0.73 -20.31 -4.26
C ALA A 40 2.10 -20.76 -4.78
N ALA A 41 2.34 -20.69 -6.09
CA ALA A 41 3.62 -21.04 -6.70
C ALA A 41 4.76 -20.12 -6.25
N VAL A 42 4.51 -18.81 -6.12
CA VAL A 42 5.50 -17.85 -5.59
C VAL A 42 5.75 -18.08 -4.10
N ALA A 43 4.69 -18.26 -3.31
CA ALA A 43 4.82 -18.52 -1.88
C ALA A 43 5.65 -19.78 -1.57
N ALA A 44 5.52 -20.82 -2.39
CA ALA A 44 6.28 -22.06 -2.23
C ALA A 44 7.80 -21.91 -2.50
N ARG A 45 8.22 -20.79 -3.14
CA ARG A 45 9.62 -20.47 -3.44
C ARG A 45 10.23 -19.45 -2.47
N LEU A 46 9.48 -18.94 -1.50
CA LEU A 46 10.06 -18.05 -0.49
C LEU A 46 11.12 -18.78 0.32
N ASP A 47 12.33 -18.24 0.30
CA ASP A 47 13.52 -18.87 0.86
C ASP A 47 14.48 -17.86 1.52
N GLY A 48 15.79 -18.17 1.48
CA GLY A 48 16.86 -17.33 1.99
C GLY A 48 16.93 -15.97 1.34
N ASP A 49 16.66 -15.88 0.03
CA ASP A 49 16.76 -14.63 -0.74
C ASP A 49 15.71 -13.60 -0.25
N PHE A 50 14.51 -14.06 0.11
CA PHE A 50 13.51 -13.18 0.75
C PHE A 50 14.03 -12.61 2.07
N SER A 51 14.65 -13.45 2.90
CA SER A 51 15.22 -13.02 4.17
C SER A 51 16.41 -12.08 3.96
N ASP A 52 17.23 -12.30 2.96
CA ASP A 52 18.36 -11.45 2.62
C ASP A 52 17.91 -10.09 2.06
N ALA A 53 16.85 -10.05 1.24
CA ALA A 53 16.22 -8.81 0.83
C ALA A 53 15.73 -7.99 2.04
N CYS A 54 15.05 -8.62 2.99
CA CYS A 54 14.62 -7.96 4.23
C CYS A 54 15.82 -7.43 5.03
N ARG A 55 16.90 -8.20 5.17
CA ARG A 55 18.12 -7.77 5.89
C ARG A 55 18.77 -6.57 5.23
N LEU A 56 18.89 -6.56 3.90
CA LEU A 56 19.42 -5.41 3.16
C LEU A 56 18.58 -4.14 3.41
N MET A 57 17.24 -4.27 3.36
CA MET A 57 16.34 -3.14 3.56
C MET A 57 16.32 -2.63 5.01
N ILE A 58 16.49 -3.51 6.00
CA ILE A 58 16.59 -3.12 7.43
C ILE A 58 17.92 -2.43 7.71
N ALA A 59 19.01 -2.93 7.13
CA ALA A 59 20.36 -2.43 7.35
C ALA A 59 20.62 -1.08 6.63
N ALA A 60 19.76 -0.71 5.68
CA ALA A 60 19.91 0.57 4.97
C ALA A 60 19.77 1.75 5.92
N SER A 61 20.73 2.67 5.88
CA SER A 61 20.66 3.94 6.60
C SER A 61 19.82 4.99 5.87
N GLY A 62 19.57 4.79 4.58
CA GLY A 62 18.70 5.60 3.73
C GLY A 62 17.29 5.01 3.60
N ARG A 63 16.75 5.09 2.40
CA ARG A 63 15.37 4.70 2.05
C ARG A 63 15.36 3.51 1.10
N VAL A 64 14.20 2.87 0.96
CA VAL A 64 13.94 1.92 -0.11
C VAL A 64 13.42 2.67 -1.33
N VAL A 65 14.17 2.67 -2.42
CA VAL A 65 13.78 3.31 -3.68
C VAL A 65 13.18 2.25 -4.59
N CYS A 66 11.87 2.28 -4.77
CA CYS A 66 11.18 1.38 -5.68
C CYS A 66 11.19 1.95 -7.11
N THR A 67 11.47 1.11 -8.10
CA THR A 67 11.49 1.52 -9.51
C THR A 67 10.94 0.43 -10.42
N GLY A 68 10.35 0.80 -11.55
CA GLY A 68 9.77 -0.12 -12.52
C GLY A 68 9.04 0.63 -13.62
N MET A 69 8.85 0.00 -14.79
CA MET A 69 8.22 0.59 -15.95
C MET A 69 6.79 0.07 -16.15
N GLY A 70 5.91 0.91 -16.68
CA GLY A 70 4.54 0.55 -17.04
C GLY A 70 3.77 -0.07 -15.86
N LYS A 71 3.19 -1.26 -16.02
CA LYS A 71 2.43 -1.95 -14.95
C LYS A 71 3.31 -2.31 -13.75
N SER A 72 4.58 -2.70 -13.97
CA SER A 72 5.55 -2.90 -12.88
C SER A 72 5.82 -1.59 -12.14
N GLY A 73 5.81 -0.44 -12.80
CA GLY A 73 5.92 0.87 -12.17
C GLY A 73 4.72 1.21 -11.26
N HIS A 74 3.49 0.88 -11.68
CA HIS A 74 2.31 1.05 -10.81
C HIS A 74 2.37 0.16 -9.58
N VAL A 75 2.83 -1.09 -9.74
CA VAL A 75 3.06 -2.01 -8.61
C VAL A 75 4.17 -1.46 -7.69
N ALA A 76 5.30 -1.00 -8.24
CA ALA A 76 6.40 -0.41 -7.48
C ALA A 76 5.97 0.83 -6.68
N ARG A 77 5.12 1.70 -7.25
CA ARG A 77 4.53 2.84 -6.52
C ARG A 77 3.69 2.38 -5.32
N LYS A 78 2.86 1.34 -5.51
CA LYS A 78 2.06 0.78 -4.40
C LYS A 78 2.95 0.18 -3.32
N ILE A 79 3.99 -0.56 -3.71
CA ILE A 79 4.94 -1.15 -2.75
C ILE A 79 5.65 -0.03 -1.95
N ALA A 80 6.14 1.02 -2.62
CA ALA A 80 6.75 2.16 -1.94
C ALA A 80 5.80 2.81 -0.93
N ALA A 81 4.54 3.02 -1.32
CA ALA A 81 3.52 3.58 -0.42
C ALA A 81 3.23 2.66 0.77
N THR A 82 3.15 1.33 0.56
CA THR A 82 2.95 0.37 1.64
C THR A 82 4.13 0.37 2.60
N LEU A 83 5.37 0.28 2.10
CA LEU A 83 6.59 0.36 2.92
C LEU A 83 6.63 1.63 3.77
N ALA A 84 6.38 2.79 3.16
CA ALA A 84 6.36 4.07 3.86
C ALA A 84 5.29 4.11 4.96
N SER A 85 4.11 3.57 4.70
CA SER A 85 3.00 3.55 5.67
C SER A 85 3.18 2.52 6.78
N THR A 86 4.07 1.55 6.61
CA THR A 86 4.38 0.49 7.56
C THR A 86 5.75 0.63 8.23
N GLY A 87 6.33 1.84 8.21
CA GLY A 87 7.52 2.19 9.00
C GLY A 87 8.85 1.98 8.29
N THR A 88 8.87 1.63 7.01
CA THR A 88 10.07 1.61 6.19
C THR A 88 10.06 2.80 5.23
N PRO A 89 10.93 3.82 5.42
CA PRO A 89 10.98 4.97 4.52
C PRO A 89 11.22 4.53 3.08
N ALA A 90 10.31 4.86 2.19
CA ALA A 90 10.37 4.45 0.80
C ALA A 90 9.73 5.49 -0.14
N PHE A 91 10.18 5.51 -1.40
CA PHE A 91 9.56 6.29 -2.45
C PHE A 91 9.76 5.62 -3.82
N TYR A 92 9.06 6.11 -4.81
CA TYR A 92 9.14 5.59 -6.16
C TYR A 92 9.88 6.57 -7.06
N VAL A 93 10.78 6.04 -7.92
CA VAL A 93 11.43 6.77 -9.00
C VAL A 93 11.10 6.11 -10.33
N HIS A 94 10.61 6.89 -11.29
CA HIS A 94 10.33 6.40 -12.63
C HIS A 94 11.65 6.21 -13.40
N PRO A 95 11.95 5.02 -13.97
CA PRO A 95 13.25 4.76 -14.58
C PRO A 95 13.54 5.66 -15.78
N GLY A 96 12.54 6.04 -16.57
CA GLY A 96 12.70 6.99 -17.65
C GLY A 96 13.12 8.38 -17.16
N GLU A 97 12.49 8.89 -16.08
CA GLU A 97 12.85 10.20 -15.48
C GLU A 97 14.21 10.12 -14.78
N ALA A 98 14.54 8.97 -14.17
CA ALA A 98 15.85 8.74 -13.58
C ALA A 98 16.98 8.94 -14.60
N GLY A 99 16.78 8.45 -15.83
CA GLY A 99 17.73 8.67 -16.93
C GLY A 99 17.89 10.15 -17.34
N HIS A 100 16.99 11.03 -16.92
CA HIS A 100 16.97 12.47 -17.25
C HIS A 100 17.18 13.40 -16.05
N GLY A 101 17.64 12.86 -14.90
CA GLY A 101 18.04 13.69 -13.76
C GLY A 101 17.52 13.21 -12.42
N ASP A 102 16.37 12.53 -12.33
CA ASP A 102 15.78 12.08 -11.07
C ASP A 102 16.63 10.99 -10.37
N LEU A 103 17.65 10.43 -11.06
CA LEU A 103 18.65 9.59 -10.42
C LEU A 103 19.36 10.30 -9.27
N GLY A 104 19.46 11.64 -9.32
CA GLY A 104 19.97 12.47 -8.22
C GLY A 104 19.15 12.40 -6.92
N MET A 105 17.94 11.85 -6.94
CA MET A 105 17.14 11.59 -5.74
C MET A 105 17.64 10.38 -4.95
N ILE A 106 18.44 9.50 -5.57
CA ILE A 106 18.95 8.26 -4.99
C ILE A 106 20.35 8.53 -4.44
N THR A 107 20.56 8.21 -3.16
CA THR A 107 21.84 8.34 -2.48
C THR A 107 22.52 6.98 -2.28
N ASP A 108 23.78 6.95 -1.97
CA ASP A 108 24.55 5.74 -1.65
C ASP A 108 24.04 5.00 -0.40
N ALA A 109 23.30 5.70 0.46
CA ALA A 109 22.65 5.15 1.65
C ALA A 109 21.37 4.35 1.34
N ASP A 110 20.81 4.50 0.14
CA ASP A 110 19.52 3.90 -0.26
C ASP A 110 19.68 2.47 -0.81
N VAL A 111 18.65 1.64 -0.59
CA VAL A 111 18.50 0.34 -1.25
C VAL A 111 17.51 0.47 -2.39
N VAL A 112 17.85 -0.02 -3.57
CA VAL A 112 16.96 0.03 -4.73
C VAL A 112 16.21 -1.29 -4.87
N LEU A 113 14.87 -1.24 -4.96
CA LEU A 113 13.98 -2.34 -5.31
C LEU A 113 13.50 -2.15 -6.75
N ALA A 114 14.08 -2.93 -7.69
CA ALA A 114 13.80 -2.81 -9.11
C ALA A 114 12.86 -3.92 -9.59
N LEU A 115 11.73 -3.55 -10.19
CA LEU A 115 10.69 -4.45 -10.67
C LEU A 115 10.63 -4.48 -12.20
N SER A 116 10.78 -5.68 -12.77
CA SER A 116 10.55 -5.92 -14.21
C SER A 116 10.17 -7.39 -14.44
N ASN A 117 8.98 -7.67 -14.96
CA ASN A 117 8.58 -9.06 -15.21
C ASN A 117 9.52 -9.77 -16.21
N SER A 118 9.94 -9.09 -17.28
CA SER A 118 10.93 -9.65 -18.22
C SER A 118 12.35 -9.66 -17.69
N GLY A 119 12.67 -8.72 -16.80
CA GLY A 119 14.02 -8.45 -16.33
C GLY A 119 14.96 -7.89 -17.40
N GLU A 120 14.40 -7.44 -18.54
CA GLU A 120 15.15 -6.94 -19.71
C GLU A 120 14.61 -5.55 -20.15
N THR A 121 14.07 -4.77 -19.23
CA THR A 121 13.57 -3.42 -19.51
C THR A 121 14.72 -2.45 -19.66
N ASP A 122 14.92 -1.90 -20.86
CA ASP A 122 16.09 -1.06 -21.21
C ASP A 122 16.29 0.12 -20.26
N GLU A 123 15.21 0.82 -19.90
CA GLU A 123 15.26 1.96 -19.01
C GLU A 123 15.75 1.60 -17.60
N LEU A 124 15.46 0.39 -17.13
CA LEU A 124 16.00 -0.10 -15.84
C LEU A 124 17.45 -0.52 -15.98
N LEU A 125 17.79 -1.28 -17.04
CA LEU A 125 19.14 -1.78 -17.26
C LEU A 125 20.14 -0.63 -17.43
N MET A 126 19.73 0.47 -18.04
CA MET A 126 20.55 1.67 -18.21
C MET A 126 20.95 2.32 -16.87
N LEU A 127 20.16 2.16 -15.82
CA LEU A 127 20.44 2.73 -14.50
C LEU A 127 21.46 1.88 -13.71
N LEU A 128 21.55 0.57 -13.97
CA LEU A 128 22.35 -0.35 -13.16
C LEU A 128 23.83 0.04 -13.03
N PRO A 129 24.54 0.41 -14.10
CA PRO A 129 25.96 0.78 -13.99
C PRO A 129 26.18 1.99 -13.07
N VAL A 130 25.23 2.94 -13.04
CA VAL A 130 25.32 4.14 -12.21
C VAL A 130 25.06 3.78 -10.75
N LEU A 131 23.96 3.06 -10.47
CA LEU A 131 23.60 2.59 -9.13
C LEU A 131 24.72 1.76 -8.50
N LYS A 132 25.30 0.81 -9.25
CA LYS A 132 26.44 -0.01 -8.79
C LYS A 132 27.67 0.82 -8.50
N ARG A 133 27.99 1.80 -9.36
CA ARG A 133 29.14 2.69 -9.16
C ARG A 133 28.96 3.57 -7.92
N GLN A 134 27.70 3.95 -7.62
CA GLN A 134 27.35 4.70 -6.42
C GLN A 134 27.37 3.84 -5.15
N GLY A 135 27.41 2.51 -5.28
CA GLY A 135 27.46 1.56 -4.16
C GLY A 135 26.10 1.12 -3.64
N ASN A 136 25.00 1.49 -4.33
CA ASN A 136 23.66 1.08 -3.92
C ASN A 136 23.51 -0.44 -3.91
N LYS A 137 22.85 -0.96 -2.88
CA LYS A 137 22.38 -2.32 -2.84
C LYS A 137 21.12 -2.46 -3.69
N LEU A 138 21.09 -3.53 -4.47
CA LEU A 138 20.03 -3.77 -5.45
C LEU A 138 19.28 -5.06 -5.12
N VAL A 139 18.02 -4.92 -4.76
CA VAL A 139 17.05 -6.01 -4.69
C VAL A 139 16.24 -6.00 -5.98
N THR A 140 16.24 -7.12 -6.70
CA THR A 140 15.51 -7.24 -7.97
C THR A 140 14.31 -8.16 -7.83
N MET A 141 13.22 -7.85 -8.53
CA MET A 141 12.00 -8.65 -8.56
C MET A 141 11.62 -8.90 -10.01
N THR A 142 11.78 -10.15 -10.48
CA THR A 142 11.47 -10.50 -11.87
C THR A 142 10.70 -11.81 -11.98
N GLY A 143 10.01 -11.99 -13.11
CA GLY A 143 9.42 -13.28 -13.51
C GLY A 143 10.36 -14.17 -14.31
N ARG A 144 11.64 -13.79 -14.43
CA ARG A 144 12.66 -14.54 -15.18
C ARG A 144 13.98 -14.56 -14.42
N PRO A 145 14.27 -15.61 -13.63
CA PRO A 145 15.50 -15.70 -12.82
C PRO A 145 16.79 -15.62 -13.63
N GLY A 146 16.76 -16.03 -14.90
CA GLY A 146 17.90 -15.94 -15.82
C GLY A 146 18.06 -14.59 -16.52
N SER A 147 17.23 -13.58 -16.22
CA SER A 147 17.29 -12.26 -16.86
C SER A 147 18.50 -11.43 -16.41
N THR A 148 18.82 -10.40 -17.20
CA THR A 148 19.91 -9.47 -16.89
C THR A 148 19.69 -8.79 -15.55
N LEU A 149 18.49 -8.26 -15.30
CA LEU A 149 18.16 -7.60 -14.03
C LEU A 149 18.32 -8.54 -12.83
N ALA A 150 17.89 -9.81 -12.97
CA ALA A 150 18.01 -10.80 -11.91
C ALA A 150 19.48 -11.09 -11.55
N ARG A 151 20.35 -11.24 -12.56
CA ARG A 151 21.79 -11.50 -12.35
C ARG A 151 22.55 -10.31 -11.78
N GLU A 152 22.08 -9.10 -12.06
CA GLU A 152 22.74 -7.87 -11.64
C GLU A 152 22.36 -7.43 -10.21
N GLY A 153 21.33 -8.05 -9.61
CA GLY A 153 20.91 -7.81 -8.22
C GLY A 153 21.89 -8.36 -7.19
N ASP A 154 22.02 -7.70 -6.04
CA ASP A 154 22.65 -8.30 -4.84
C ASP A 154 21.76 -9.42 -4.30
N VAL A 155 20.42 -9.28 -4.41
CA VAL A 155 19.41 -10.28 -4.09
C VAL A 155 18.34 -10.26 -5.17
N HIS A 156 17.88 -11.45 -5.58
CA HIS A 156 16.80 -11.61 -6.56
C HIS A 156 15.58 -12.31 -5.96
N LEU A 157 14.41 -11.71 -6.12
CA LEU A 157 13.12 -12.27 -5.74
C LEU A 157 12.40 -12.80 -6.98
N ASP A 158 12.26 -14.11 -7.07
CA ASP A 158 11.56 -14.79 -8.18
C ASP A 158 10.05 -14.70 -7.99
N VAL A 159 9.38 -13.87 -8.80
CA VAL A 159 7.92 -13.72 -8.87
C VAL A 159 7.33 -14.34 -10.13
N SER A 160 8.03 -15.32 -10.74
CA SER A 160 7.52 -16.03 -11.90
C SER A 160 6.21 -16.77 -11.56
N VAL A 161 5.28 -16.75 -12.50
CA VAL A 161 3.97 -17.42 -12.38
C VAL A 161 3.80 -18.45 -13.49
N PRO A 162 3.04 -19.54 -13.25
CA PRO A 162 2.80 -20.57 -14.27
C PRO A 162 2.07 -20.04 -15.50
N ALA A 163 1.11 -19.13 -15.31
CA ALA A 163 0.30 -18.58 -16.39
C ALA A 163 -0.27 -17.19 -16.05
N GLU A 164 -0.47 -16.37 -17.08
CA GLU A 164 -1.32 -15.18 -16.98
C GLU A 164 -2.79 -15.58 -17.15
N ALA A 165 -3.69 -14.92 -16.42
CA ALA A 165 -5.13 -15.17 -16.53
C ALA A 165 -5.75 -14.61 -17.82
N CYS A 166 -5.02 -13.75 -18.54
CA CYS A 166 -5.42 -13.23 -19.84
C CYS A 166 -5.42 -14.35 -20.88
N PRO A 167 -6.56 -14.63 -21.56
CA PRO A 167 -6.64 -15.71 -22.57
C PRO A 167 -5.76 -15.49 -23.78
N LEU A 168 -5.30 -14.27 -24.04
CA LEU A 168 -4.36 -13.92 -25.08
C LEU A 168 -2.90 -13.97 -24.61
N HIS A 169 -2.64 -14.23 -23.33
CA HIS A 169 -1.32 -14.21 -22.70
C HIS A 169 -0.53 -12.88 -22.91
N LEU A 170 -1.24 -11.78 -23.21
CA LEU A 170 -0.63 -10.48 -23.47
C LEU A 170 -0.74 -9.51 -22.28
N ALA A 171 -1.85 -9.55 -21.56
CA ALA A 171 -2.05 -8.66 -20.43
C ALA A 171 -1.46 -9.27 -19.15
N PRO A 172 -0.53 -8.58 -18.46
CA PRO A 172 -0.07 -8.99 -17.13
C PRO A 172 -1.23 -8.96 -16.13
N THR A 173 -1.44 -10.08 -15.45
CA THR A 173 -2.46 -10.31 -14.44
C THR A 173 -1.84 -11.03 -13.25
N SER A 174 -1.67 -12.35 -13.32
CA SER A 174 -1.04 -13.16 -12.26
C SER A 174 0.37 -12.65 -11.89
N SER A 175 1.17 -12.27 -12.87
CA SER A 175 2.51 -11.72 -12.64
C SER A 175 2.49 -10.41 -11.84
N THR A 176 1.54 -9.51 -12.13
CA THR A 176 1.40 -8.25 -11.39
C THR A 176 0.83 -8.47 -9.99
N THR A 177 -0.10 -9.39 -9.83
CA THR A 177 -0.66 -9.81 -8.54
C THR A 177 0.43 -10.46 -7.66
N ALA A 178 1.26 -11.33 -8.23
CA ALA A 178 2.37 -11.96 -7.53
C ALA A 178 3.44 -10.94 -7.08
N ALA A 179 3.82 -10.01 -7.96
CA ALA A 179 4.77 -8.94 -7.61
C ALA A 179 4.23 -8.04 -6.51
N LEU A 180 2.92 -7.73 -6.54
CA LEU A 180 2.25 -6.95 -5.49
C LEU A 180 2.27 -7.69 -4.15
N ALA A 181 1.90 -8.97 -4.14
CA ALA A 181 1.89 -9.80 -2.93
C ALA A 181 3.30 -9.96 -2.34
N MET A 182 4.34 -10.12 -3.17
CA MET A 182 5.73 -10.13 -2.73
C MET A 182 6.12 -8.81 -2.05
N GLY A 183 5.71 -7.67 -2.61
CA GLY A 183 5.94 -6.37 -2.01
C GLY A 183 5.23 -6.18 -0.68
N ASP A 184 4.01 -6.70 -0.54
CA ASP A 184 3.26 -6.68 0.72
C ASP A 184 3.93 -7.60 1.76
N ALA A 185 4.42 -8.77 1.35
CA ALA A 185 5.17 -9.67 2.22
C ALA A 185 6.45 -8.99 2.76
N LEU A 186 7.22 -8.30 1.90
CA LEU A 186 8.38 -7.50 2.34
C LEU A 186 7.96 -6.42 3.35
N ALA A 187 6.92 -5.66 3.05
CA ALA A 187 6.46 -4.58 3.92
C ALA A 187 6.03 -5.08 5.31
N VAL A 188 5.30 -6.21 5.36
CA VAL A 188 4.86 -6.82 6.63
C VAL A 188 6.03 -7.41 7.40
N ALA A 189 6.94 -8.15 6.74
CA ALA A 189 8.12 -8.70 7.40
C ALA A 189 9.02 -7.59 8.00
N LEU A 190 9.18 -6.47 7.29
CA LEU A 190 9.92 -5.31 7.78
C LEU A 190 9.21 -4.59 8.93
N LEU A 191 7.87 -4.47 8.87
CA LEU A 191 7.03 -3.94 9.93
C LEU A 191 7.23 -4.74 11.23
N GLU A 192 7.14 -6.08 11.15
CA GLU A 192 7.32 -6.99 12.28
C GLU A 192 8.75 -6.88 12.85
N ALA A 193 9.76 -6.90 11.98
CA ALA A 193 11.16 -6.81 12.39
C ALA A 193 11.51 -5.47 13.04
N ARG A 194 10.83 -4.37 12.68
CA ARG A 194 10.98 -3.04 13.30
C ARG A 194 10.17 -2.87 14.58
N GLY A 195 9.28 -3.80 14.92
CA GLY A 195 8.34 -3.67 16.04
C GLY A 195 7.37 -2.48 15.85
N PHE A 196 6.96 -2.21 14.58
CA PHE A 196 6.08 -1.10 14.24
C PHE A 196 4.69 -1.30 14.86
N THR A 197 4.20 -0.29 15.55
CA THR A 197 2.98 -0.34 16.36
C THR A 197 1.78 0.32 15.68
N ALA A 198 0.58 0.14 16.26
CA ALA A 198 -0.62 0.85 15.84
C ALA A 198 -0.46 2.39 15.99
N ASP A 199 0.25 2.85 17.02
CA ASP A 199 0.52 4.27 17.26
C ASP A 199 1.47 4.83 16.18
N ASP A 200 2.45 4.05 15.73
CA ASP A 200 3.30 4.42 14.60
C ASP A 200 2.50 4.53 13.32
N PHE A 201 1.57 3.58 13.09
CA PHE A 201 0.66 3.62 11.94
C PHE A 201 -0.23 4.86 11.95
N ALA A 202 -0.78 5.22 13.12
CA ALA A 202 -1.58 6.42 13.28
C ALA A 202 -0.82 7.69 12.93
N ARG A 203 0.46 7.80 13.34
CA ARG A 203 1.34 8.93 12.96
C ARG A 203 1.54 9.04 11.45
N SER A 204 1.58 7.93 10.75
CA SER A 204 1.70 7.90 9.28
C SER A 204 0.38 8.24 8.57
N HIS A 205 -0.78 8.16 9.26
CA HIS A 205 -2.12 8.36 8.70
C HIS A 205 -2.97 9.35 9.52
N PRO A 206 -2.50 10.59 9.76
CA PRO A 206 -3.17 11.52 10.68
C PRO A 206 -4.60 11.90 10.26
N ALA A 207 -4.88 11.93 8.96
CA ALA A 207 -6.20 12.26 8.43
C ALA A 207 -7.19 11.08 8.37
N GLY A 208 -6.72 9.85 8.57
CA GLY A 208 -7.55 8.64 8.55
C GLY A 208 -8.43 8.50 9.80
N ALA A 209 -9.48 7.68 9.73
CA ALA A 209 -10.31 7.38 10.89
C ALA A 209 -9.50 6.81 12.07
N LEU A 210 -8.52 5.94 11.76
CA LEU A 210 -7.63 5.36 12.75
C LEU A 210 -6.68 6.40 13.35
N GLY A 211 -6.11 7.30 12.53
CA GLY A 211 -5.26 8.40 13.01
C GLY A 211 -6.00 9.31 13.99
N ARG A 212 -7.22 9.72 13.66
CA ARG A 212 -8.07 10.50 14.57
C ARG A 212 -8.34 9.79 15.89
N ARG A 213 -8.61 8.47 15.86
CA ARG A 213 -8.87 7.69 17.09
C ARG A 213 -7.66 7.57 17.99
N LEU A 214 -6.47 7.50 17.44
CA LEU A 214 -5.24 7.21 18.19
C LEU A 214 -4.39 8.46 18.50
N LEU A 215 -4.57 9.56 17.77
CA LEU A 215 -3.74 10.77 17.95
C LEU A 215 -4.50 11.96 18.57
N LEU A 216 -5.86 11.93 18.61
CA LEU A 216 -6.62 13.02 19.15
C LEU A 216 -6.61 12.96 20.68
N HIS A 217 -6.04 13.97 21.31
CA HIS A 217 -6.06 14.14 22.78
C HIS A 217 -7.30 14.91 23.22
N ILE A 218 -7.66 14.75 24.48
CA ILE A 218 -8.77 15.51 25.08
C ILE A 218 -8.53 17.02 24.97
N ALA A 219 -7.28 17.47 25.10
CA ALA A 219 -6.91 18.88 24.97
C ALA A 219 -7.24 19.49 23.61
N ASP A 220 -7.34 18.67 22.55
CA ASP A 220 -7.62 19.12 21.18
C ASP A 220 -9.12 19.33 20.93
N ILE A 221 -9.98 18.70 21.75
CA ILE A 221 -11.45 18.68 21.54
C ILE A 221 -12.28 19.16 22.74
N MET A 222 -11.67 19.41 23.91
CA MET A 222 -12.36 19.87 25.10
C MET A 222 -12.79 21.34 24.97
N HIS A 223 -13.90 21.68 25.59
CA HIS A 223 -14.29 23.08 25.80
C HIS A 223 -13.45 23.73 26.88
N ARG A 224 -13.08 25.00 26.71
CA ARG A 224 -12.25 25.78 27.65
C ARG A 224 -12.87 27.12 27.99
N GLY A 225 -12.52 27.63 29.17
CA GLY A 225 -12.91 28.98 29.59
C GLY A 225 -14.43 29.21 29.55
N ASP A 226 -14.86 30.21 28.80
CA ASP A 226 -16.26 30.63 28.71
C ASP A 226 -17.16 29.62 27.96
N GLU A 227 -16.60 28.64 27.27
CA GLU A 227 -17.35 27.55 26.62
C GLU A 227 -17.77 26.46 27.64
N VAL A 228 -17.22 26.48 28.86
CA VAL A 228 -17.56 25.51 29.91
C VAL A 228 -18.79 26.05 30.68
N PRO A 229 -19.94 25.34 30.61
CA PRO A 229 -21.12 25.80 31.34
C PRO A 229 -20.88 25.83 32.85
N ARG A 230 -21.38 26.87 33.53
CA ARG A 230 -21.33 27.00 35.00
C ARG A 230 -22.19 25.93 35.63
N ILE A 231 -21.59 24.88 36.18
CA ILE A 231 -22.25 23.65 36.62
C ILE A 231 -22.82 23.76 38.06
N GLY A 232 -22.78 24.93 38.72
CA GLY A 232 -23.11 25.05 40.15
C GLY A 232 -24.48 24.49 40.61
N GLU A 233 -25.44 24.30 39.66
CA GLU A 233 -26.80 23.84 39.97
C GLU A 233 -27.11 22.40 39.52
N VAL A 234 -26.24 21.77 38.74
CA VAL A 234 -26.50 20.43 38.14
C VAL A 234 -25.40 19.42 38.41
N MET A 235 -24.45 19.71 39.28
CA MET A 235 -23.29 18.80 39.56
C MET A 235 -23.69 17.58 40.36
N THR A 236 -23.29 16.40 39.86
CA THR A 236 -22.99 15.26 40.74
C THR A 236 -21.80 15.63 41.63
N ARG A 237 -21.91 15.40 42.96
CA ARG A 237 -20.86 15.77 43.92
C ARG A 237 -19.53 15.06 43.73
N THR A 238 -19.49 14.02 42.90
CA THR A 238 -18.31 13.25 42.50
C THR A 238 -18.30 13.03 40.98
N PRO A 239 -18.02 14.08 40.20
CA PRO A 239 -18.00 13.97 38.74
C PRO A 239 -16.84 13.06 38.33
N ARG A 240 -17.01 12.34 37.21
CA ARG A 240 -15.90 11.66 36.55
C ARG A 240 -15.07 12.68 35.81
N THR A 241 -13.76 12.56 35.92
CA THR A 241 -12.79 13.47 35.33
C THR A 241 -11.81 12.70 34.42
N ILE A 242 -11.19 13.44 33.52
CA ILE A 242 -10.14 12.91 32.64
C ILE A 242 -9.08 14.01 32.46
N GLU A 243 -7.83 13.58 32.20
CA GLU A 243 -6.73 14.52 31.97
C GLU A 243 -6.70 15.03 30.52
N PRO A 244 -6.20 16.25 30.25
CA PRO A 244 -6.13 16.80 28.88
C PRO A 244 -5.23 15.99 27.95
N GLY A 245 -4.24 15.26 28.49
CA GLY A 245 -3.30 14.42 27.75
C GLY A 245 -3.83 13.02 27.40
N ALA A 246 -4.99 12.62 27.95
CA ALA A 246 -5.61 11.34 27.64
C ALA A 246 -6.12 11.28 26.20
N LEU A 247 -6.20 10.07 25.62
CA LEU A 247 -6.75 9.88 24.29
C LEU A 247 -8.27 10.03 24.27
N ALA A 248 -8.81 10.57 23.19
CA ALA A 248 -10.25 10.74 23.05
C ALA A 248 -11.04 9.42 23.06
N VAL A 249 -10.41 8.29 22.65
CA VAL A 249 -11.01 6.96 22.76
C VAL A 249 -11.15 6.51 24.21
N GLU A 250 -10.26 6.92 25.11
CA GLU A 250 -10.36 6.62 26.55
C GLU A 250 -11.54 7.36 27.17
N ALA A 251 -11.77 8.61 26.75
CA ALA A 251 -12.96 9.35 27.15
C ALA A 251 -14.25 8.67 26.70
N ALA A 252 -14.30 8.18 25.44
CA ALA A 252 -15.44 7.43 24.92
C ALA A 252 -15.71 6.17 25.74
N GLN A 253 -14.70 5.39 26.07
CA GLN A 253 -14.80 4.17 26.90
C GLN A 253 -15.28 4.51 28.31
N LEU A 254 -14.77 5.59 28.91
CA LEU A 254 -15.19 6.05 30.23
C LEU A 254 -16.65 6.47 30.25
N MET A 255 -17.09 7.21 29.23
CA MET A 255 -18.49 7.62 29.08
C MET A 255 -19.41 6.40 28.88
N GLU A 256 -19.03 5.44 28.05
CA GLU A 256 -19.79 4.21 27.80
C GLU A 256 -19.89 3.35 29.05
N THR A 257 -18.75 3.11 29.72
CA THR A 257 -18.68 2.26 30.94
C THR A 257 -19.56 2.83 32.07
N HIS A 258 -19.57 4.15 32.24
CA HIS A 258 -20.32 4.80 33.31
C HIS A 258 -21.67 5.34 32.90
N LYS A 259 -22.07 5.15 31.60
CA LYS A 259 -23.33 5.64 31.02
C LYS A 259 -23.56 7.15 31.26
N ILE A 260 -22.48 7.94 31.07
CA ILE A 260 -22.50 9.39 31.22
C ILE A 260 -22.27 10.08 29.88
N GLY A 261 -22.90 11.23 29.68
CA GLY A 261 -22.80 11.98 28.42
C GLY A 261 -21.73 13.08 28.42
N GLY A 262 -20.99 13.25 29.50
CA GLY A 262 -19.93 14.25 29.61
C GLY A 262 -18.91 13.96 30.69
N LEU A 263 -17.73 14.56 30.55
CA LEU A 263 -16.60 14.47 31.48
C LEU A 263 -16.07 15.87 31.77
N LEU A 264 -15.61 16.09 32.97
CA LEU A 264 -14.79 17.25 33.32
C LEU A 264 -13.31 16.93 33.01
N VAL A 265 -12.62 17.91 32.43
CA VAL A 265 -11.20 17.78 32.15
C VAL A 265 -10.42 18.55 33.21
N VAL A 266 -9.53 17.83 33.92
CA VAL A 266 -8.75 18.39 35.05
C VAL A 266 -7.25 18.19 34.78
N ASP A 267 -6.44 19.14 35.26
CA ASP A 267 -4.98 19.01 35.24
C ASP A 267 -4.46 18.10 36.36
N ALA A 268 -3.13 17.89 36.40
CA ALA A 268 -2.47 17.07 37.45
C ALA A 268 -2.70 17.64 38.87
N GLY A 269 -3.04 18.93 39.02
CA GLY A 269 -3.40 19.59 40.25
C GLY A 269 -4.88 19.48 40.59
N GLN A 270 -5.69 18.73 39.83
CA GLN A 270 -7.15 18.61 39.95
C GLN A 270 -7.90 19.91 39.71
N HIS A 271 -7.33 20.89 38.99
CA HIS A 271 -8.02 22.08 38.58
C HIS A 271 -8.81 21.83 37.28
N LEU A 272 -10.04 22.37 37.23
CA LEU A 272 -10.86 22.26 36.02
C LEU A 272 -10.25 23.12 34.91
N VAL A 273 -9.89 22.45 33.81
CA VAL A 273 -9.31 23.09 32.61
C VAL A 273 -10.21 22.98 31.38
N GLY A 274 -11.26 22.14 31.42
CA GLY A 274 -12.19 21.97 30.32
C GLY A 274 -13.34 21.02 30.63
N ALA A 275 -14.21 20.83 29.65
CA ALA A 275 -15.27 19.82 29.66
C ALA A 275 -15.40 19.18 28.27
N LEU A 276 -15.93 17.96 28.24
CA LEU A 276 -16.13 17.17 27.04
C LEU A 276 -17.49 16.50 27.12
N ASN A 277 -18.20 16.47 25.99
CA ASN A 277 -19.44 15.70 25.88
C ASN A 277 -19.38 14.71 24.70
N ILE A 278 -20.33 13.77 24.66
CA ILE A 278 -20.37 12.72 23.63
C ILE A 278 -20.49 13.28 22.21
N HIS A 279 -21.15 14.44 22.02
CA HIS A 279 -21.29 15.07 20.71
C HIS A 279 -19.96 15.62 20.18
N ASP A 280 -19.03 15.97 21.06
CA ASP A 280 -17.69 16.41 20.69
C ASP A 280 -16.90 15.24 20.13
N LEU A 281 -17.02 14.04 20.74
CA LEU A 281 -16.42 12.79 20.26
C LEU A 281 -17.02 12.35 18.91
N LEU A 282 -18.37 12.47 18.76
CA LEU A 282 -19.04 12.19 17.49
C LEU A 282 -18.59 13.16 16.39
N ARG A 283 -18.51 14.47 16.68
CA ARG A 283 -18.06 15.48 15.74
C ARG A 283 -16.61 15.26 15.32
N ALA A 284 -15.78 14.83 16.26
CA ALA A 284 -14.37 14.45 16.02
C ALA A 284 -14.23 13.08 15.34
N ARG A 285 -15.33 12.34 15.12
CA ARG A 285 -15.35 11.00 14.51
C ARG A 285 -14.47 9.99 15.25
N VAL A 286 -14.47 10.05 16.58
CA VAL A 286 -13.76 9.12 17.45
C VAL A 286 -14.62 7.90 17.77
N VAL A 287 -15.93 8.09 17.77
CA VAL A 287 -17.00 7.08 17.98
C VAL A 287 -18.04 7.20 16.88
#